data_c9044c5eb9b7237846bd336167f21dd1
#
_entry.id   c9044c5eb9b7237846bd336167f21dd1
#
_cell.length_a   1.000
_cell.length_b   1.000
_cell.length_c   1.000
_cell.angle_alpha   90.00
_cell.angle_beta   90.00
_cell.angle_gamma   90.00
#
_symmetry.space_group_name_H-M   'P 1'
#
loop_
_entity.id
_entity.type
_entity.pdbx_description
1 polymer ?
#
loop_
_entity_poly.entity_id
_entity_poly.type
_entity_poly.pdbx_seq_one_letter_code
_entity_poly.pdbx_strand_id
1 'polypeptide(L)'
;MTYQLDVSVVREAARGHWDAIFCALAPMLKAAMQQPGKHVPCPVHGGKDGFRLFPDYADAGSCVCNTCGTFRDGFETLEWLHGWGFAETLKRVSCVLGLQPRQGEEVLARQKLNRVYRGHILTMGKPEKRQAKAFEDFVVEIDDEISNCVRKLGTRSLKQALAEANIKQHERVEIVLAARERVRRANGFSCTRYVWCVKRLMSKAQEQLFSAERVQLNGQLAGAICSRWLNALRFDASAPEQKPLQLYLQRRAIADVDESFLKNLRFERRFFDCESRQWHPAMVAAVRDVSGQLVTVHRTLLTGDGHKADVNVPKRLMRLPDDRTINGCAIRFGEPHEVLALAEGIETALSVIVATGLPSWSCINAGGLERVTIPNHVKRVLIFADKDRTGTGERAASMLAQRLEALGVAVRVVAIQDEIPDGVDGIDFNDLLCRGGKDRIVSMLP
;
A
#
# COMPACT_ATOMS: atom_id res chain seq x y z
N MET A 1 -1.02 -19.73 -29.59
CA MET A 1 -0.91 -18.85 -30.78
C MET A 1 -0.52 -17.47 -30.30
N THR A 2 0.65 -16.99 -30.69
CA THR A 2 1.24 -15.74 -30.21
C THR A 2 0.81 -14.62 -31.14
N TYR A 3 0.03 -13.68 -30.65
CA TYR A 3 -0.33 -12.47 -31.38
C TYR A 3 0.64 -11.36 -31.00
N GLN A 4 1.58 -11.01 -31.85
CA GLN A 4 2.43 -9.85 -31.67
C GLN A 4 2.07 -8.77 -32.69
N LEU A 5 1.71 -7.59 -32.16
CA LEU A 5 1.53 -6.39 -32.95
C LEU A 5 2.93 -5.85 -33.29
N ASP A 6 3.25 -5.80 -34.57
CA ASP A 6 4.44 -5.09 -35.05
C ASP A 6 4.19 -3.57 -34.95
N VAL A 7 4.97 -2.90 -34.12
CA VAL A 7 4.85 -1.46 -33.89
C VAL A 7 4.97 -0.65 -35.20
N SER A 8 5.86 -1.07 -36.10
CA SER A 8 6.07 -0.39 -37.37
C SER A 8 4.86 -0.54 -38.30
N VAL A 9 4.26 -1.72 -38.33
CA VAL A 9 3.05 -1.99 -39.13
C VAL A 9 1.86 -1.20 -38.60
N VAL A 10 1.68 -1.14 -37.28
CA VAL A 10 0.56 -0.39 -36.68
C VAL A 10 0.76 1.12 -36.88
N ARG A 11 2.00 1.62 -36.74
CA ARG A 11 2.31 3.05 -37.00
C ARG A 11 2.08 3.43 -38.45
N GLU A 12 2.49 2.59 -39.39
CA GLU A 12 2.30 2.84 -40.81
C GLU A 12 0.82 2.80 -41.20
N ALA A 13 0.07 1.81 -40.67
CA ALA A 13 -1.37 1.71 -40.88
C ALA A 13 -2.19 2.80 -40.20
N ALA A 14 -1.68 3.43 -39.15
CA ALA A 14 -2.33 4.56 -38.50
C ALA A 14 -2.16 5.87 -39.24
N ARG A 15 -1.12 5.98 -40.08
CA ARG A 15 -0.85 7.19 -40.87
C ARG A 15 -2.01 7.47 -41.82
N GLY A 16 -2.52 8.70 -41.82
CA GLY A 16 -3.68 9.10 -42.63
C GLY A 16 -5.04 8.64 -42.09
N HIS A 17 -5.09 7.95 -40.94
CA HIS A 17 -6.33 7.42 -40.37
C HIS A 17 -6.61 7.92 -38.94
N TRP A 18 -5.91 8.96 -38.48
CA TRP A 18 -6.06 9.46 -37.11
C TRP A 18 -7.42 10.11 -36.86
N ASP A 19 -8.13 10.58 -37.88
CA ASP A 19 -9.51 11.02 -37.77
C ASP A 19 -10.45 9.87 -37.31
N ALA A 20 -10.39 8.70 -37.94
CA ALA A 20 -11.16 7.54 -37.57
C ALA A 20 -10.75 6.99 -36.19
N ILE A 21 -9.44 6.97 -35.91
CA ILE A 21 -8.90 6.49 -34.64
C ILE A 21 -9.36 7.41 -33.48
N PHE A 22 -9.28 8.73 -33.66
CA PHE A 22 -9.75 9.66 -32.62
C PHE A 22 -11.26 9.66 -32.46
N CYS A 23 -12.04 9.49 -33.52
CA CYS A 23 -13.47 9.29 -33.41
C CYS A 23 -13.82 8.09 -32.52
N ALA A 24 -13.08 6.98 -32.66
CA ALA A 24 -13.31 5.77 -31.90
C ALA A 24 -12.75 5.81 -30.46
N LEU A 25 -11.54 6.33 -30.29
CA LEU A 25 -10.81 6.24 -29.02
C LEU A 25 -10.79 7.53 -28.20
N ALA A 26 -11.01 8.69 -28.81
CA ALA A 26 -10.92 10.01 -28.17
C ALA A 26 -12.06 10.96 -28.60
N PRO A 27 -13.34 10.58 -28.34
CA PRO A 27 -14.49 11.39 -28.78
C PRO A 27 -14.50 12.82 -28.19
N MET A 28 -13.75 13.07 -27.10
CA MET A 28 -13.56 14.41 -26.53
C MET A 28 -12.80 15.36 -27.45
N LEU A 29 -12.10 14.87 -28.48
CA LEU A 29 -11.42 15.70 -29.48
C LEU A 29 -12.35 16.21 -30.60
N LYS A 30 -13.64 15.82 -30.60
CA LYS A 30 -14.59 16.13 -31.69
C LYS A 30 -14.63 17.60 -32.07
N ALA A 31 -14.61 18.50 -31.08
CA ALA A 31 -14.64 19.95 -31.33
C ALA A 31 -13.36 20.44 -32.06
N ALA A 32 -12.21 19.91 -31.70
CA ALA A 32 -10.92 20.22 -32.34
C ALA A 32 -10.82 19.61 -33.76
N MET A 33 -11.37 18.40 -33.93
CA MET A 33 -11.40 17.71 -35.24
C MET A 33 -12.29 18.43 -36.26
N GLN A 34 -13.34 19.11 -35.81
CA GLN A 34 -14.21 19.92 -36.69
C GLN A 34 -13.55 21.21 -37.15
N GLN A 35 -12.52 21.66 -36.45
CA GLN A 35 -11.81 22.92 -36.76
C GLN A 35 -10.29 22.76 -36.62
N PRO A 36 -9.63 21.88 -37.44
CA PRO A 36 -8.19 21.67 -37.36
C PRO A 36 -7.41 22.98 -37.45
N GLY A 37 -6.36 23.12 -36.63
CA GLY A 37 -5.55 24.30 -36.54
C GLY A 37 -6.13 25.45 -35.72
N LYS A 38 -7.42 25.42 -35.38
CA LYS A 38 -8.04 26.44 -34.50
C LYS A 38 -7.96 26.02 -33.05
N HIS A 39 -7.80 27.01 -32.18
CA HIS A 39 -7.77 26.84 -30.76
C HIS A 39 -9.17 26.55 -30.20
N VAL A 40 -9.26 25.55 -29.32
CA VAL A 40 -10.46 25.12 -28.62
C VAL A 40 -10.14 24.87 -27.13
N PRO A 41 -11.14 24.69 -26.26
CA PRO A 41 -10.91 24.23 -24.87
C PRO A 41 -10.11 22.94 -24.83
N CYS A 42 -9.16 22.83 -23.87
CA CYS A 42 -8.38 21.62 -23.70
C CYS A 42 -9.26 20.47 -23.18
N PRO A 43 -9.18 19.27 -23.76
CA PRO A 43 -9.99 18.11 -23.33
C PRO A 43 -9.65 17.58 -21.94
N VAL A 44 -8.47 17.96 -21.37
CA VAL A 44 -8.01 17.47 -20.07
C VAL A 44 -8.26 18.47 -18.95
N HIS A 45 -7.89 19.76 -19.14
CA HIS A 45 -8.02 20.77 -18.07
C HIS A 45 -9.01 21.90 -18.39
N GLY A 46 -9.69 21.84 -19.54
CA GLY A 46 -10.66 22.88 -19.93
C GLY A 46 -9.97 24.16 -20.43
N GLY A 47 -10.52 25.30 -20.02
CA GLY A 47 -10.09 26.61 -20.50
C GLY A 47 -10.89 27.07 -21.73
N LYS A 48 -10.45 28.17 -22.40
CA LYS A 48 -11.19 28.74 -23.56
C LYS A 48 -10.61 28.30 -24.89
N ASP A 49 -9.27 28.38 -25.06
CA ASP A 49 -8.58 28.32 -26.34
C ASP A 49 -7.12 27.80 -26.22
N GLY A 50 -6.84 26.96 -25.25
CA GLY A 50 -5.47 26.46 -25.00
C GLY A 50 -5.03 25.27 -25.84
N PHE A 51 -5.94 24.60 -26.55
CA PHE A 51 -5.67 23.35 -27.26
C PHE A 51 -6.00 23.45 -28.76
N ARG A 52 -5.22 22.77 -29.61
CA ARG A 52 -5.55 22.57 -31.02
C ARG A 52 -4.93 21.29 -31.56
N LEU A 53 -5.61 20.63 -32.47
CA LEU A 53 -5.00 19.66 -33.39
C LEU A 53 -4.24 20.43 -34.49
N PHE A 54 -3.10 19.89 -34.96
CA PHE A 54 -2.44 20.46 -36.12
C PHE A 54 -3.30 20.27 -37.40
N PRO A 55 -3.14 21.11 -38.44
CA PRO A 55 -3.96 21.00 -39.65
C PRO A 55 -3.87 19.62 -40.32
N ASP A 56 -2.72 18.97 -40.23
CA ASP A 56 -2.40 17.64 -40.76
C ASP A 56 -2.59 16.49 -39.75
N TYR A 57 -3.36 16.71 -38.70
CA TYR A 57 -3.56 15.72 -37.63
C TYR A 57 -4.08 14.37 -38.13
N ALA A 58 -4.83 14.35 -39.25
CA ALA A 58 -5.32 13.09 -39.81
C ALA A 58 -4.18 12.18 -40.29
N ASP A 59 -3.04 12.77 -40.70
CA ASP A 59 -1.83 12.04 -41.08
C ASP A 59 -1.00 11.60 -39.85
N ALA A 60 -0.72 12.51 -38.95
CA ALA A 60 0.20 12.27 -37.82
C ALA A 60 -0.47 12.07 -36.47
N GLY A 61 -1.70 12.53 -36.23
CA GLY A 61 -2.38 12.52 -34.97
C GLY A 61 -1.82 13.49 -33.93
N SER A 62 -1.08 14.51 -34.40
CA SER A 62 -0.35 15.44 -33.54
C SER A 62 -1.22 16.59 -33.03
N CYS A 63 -0.92 17.08 -31.82
CA CYS A 63 -1.63 18.20 -31.20
C CYS A 63 -0.74 19.03 -30.28
N VAL A 64 -1.26 20.16 -29.83
CA VAL A 64 -0.61 21.02 -28.84
C VAL A 64 -1.62 21.61 -27.88
N CYS A 65 -1.24 21.65 -26.63
CA CYS A 65 -1.91 22.41 -25.57
C CYS A 65 -0.89 23.36 -24.94
N ASN A 66 -1.22 24.65 -24.83
CA ASN A 66 -0.32 25.64 -24.26
C ASN A 66 0.12 25.35 -22.83
N THR A 67 -0.69 24.59 -22.08
CA THR A 67 -0.42 24.20 -20.68
C THR A 67 0.17 22.79 -20.57
N CYS A 68 -0.38 21.82 -21.34
CA CYS A 68 0.01 20.41 -21.21
C CYS A 68 1.23 20.03 -22.05
N GLY A 69 1.54 20.79 -23.10
CA GLY A 69 2.68 20.53 -24.00
C GLY A 69 2.29 20.12 -25.40
N THR A 70 3.30 19.69 -26.19
CA THR A 70 3.15 19.26 -27.57
C THR A 70 3.27 17.76 -27.68
N PHE A 71 2.33 17.13 -28.38
CA PHE A 71 2.27 15.68 -28.61
C PHE A 71 2.50 15.45 -30.11
N ARG A 72 3.56 14.72 -30.44
CA ARG A 72 4.13 14.65 -31.79
C ARG A 72 3.41 13.72 -32.74
N ASP A 73 2.71 12.73 -32.17
CA ASP A 73 1.91 11.77 -32.93
C ASP A 73 0.64 11.39 -32.18
N GLY A 74 -0.23 10.64 -32.83
CA GLY A 74 -1.50 10.24 -32.26
C GLY A 74 -1.36 9.22 -31.13
N PHE A 75 -0.25 8.48 -31.05
CA PHE A 75 0.01 7.59 -29.92
C PHE A 75 0.30 8.42 -28.66
N GLU A 76 1.22 9.39 -28.73
CA GLU A 76 1.48 10.32 -27.63
C GLU A 76 0.20 11.09 -27.22
N THR A 77 -0.61 11.49 -28.20
CA THR A 77 -1.89 12.16 -27.94
C THR A 77 -2.86 11.27 -27.14
N LEU A 78 -3.02 10.00 -27.52
CA LEU A 78 -3.88 9.05 -26.79
C LEU A 78 -3.32 8.69 -25.41
N GLU A 79 -2.00 8.52 -25.30
CA GLU A 79 -1.32 8.27 -24.01
C GLU A 79 -1.59 9.42 -23.03
N TRP A 80 -1.44 10.65 -23.49
CA TRP A 80 -1.73 11.84 -22.70
C TRP A 80 -3.19 11.94 -22.29
N LEU A 81 -4.13 11.74 -23.24
CA LEU A 81 -5.57 11.88 -22.98
C LEU A 81 -6.10 10.87 -21.97
N HIS A 82 -5.59 9.65 -22.00
CA HIS A 82 -6.14 8.53 -21.24
C HIS A 82 -5.23 8.01 -20.13
N GLY A 83 -3.98 8.49 -20.05
CA GLY A 83 -2.99 7.94 -19.14
C GLY A 83 -2.58 6.49 -19.46
N TRP A 84 -2.81 6.03 -20.70
CA TRP A 84 -2.41 4.70 -21.12
C TRP A 84 -0.89 4.60 -21.33
N GLY A 85 -0.33 3.41 -21.11
CA GLY A 85 1.03 3.14 -21.58
C GLY A 85 1.04 2.77 -23.07
N PHE A 86 2.21 2.91 -23.71
CA PHE A 86 2.38 2.68 -25.17
C PHE A 86 1.84 1.32 -25.65
N ALA A 87 2.03 0.25 -24.89
CA ALA A 87 1.55 -1.09 -25.26
C ALA A 87 0.01 -1.17 -25.32
N GLU A 88 -0.70 -0.52 -24.41
CA GLU A 88 -2.15 -0.46 -24.40
C GLU A 88 -2.67 0.42 -25.54
N THR A 89 -2.05 1.57 -25.75
CA THR A 89 -2.37 2.47 -26.85
C THR A 89 -2.21 1.76 -28.19
N LEU A 90 -1.09 1.07 -28.40
CA LEU A 90 -0.82 0.29 -29.61
C LEU A 90 -1.88 -0.77 -29.87
N LYS A 91 -2.28 -1.51 -28.83
CA LYS A 91 -3.32 -2.53 -28.90
C LYS A 91 -4.68 -1.94 -29.31
N ARG A 92 -5.08 -0.81 -28.72
CA ARG A 92 -6.36 -0.16 -29.03
C ARG A 92 -6.40 0.41 -30.43
N VAL A 93 -5.31 1.06 -30.86
CA VAL A 93 -5.16 1.58 -32.22
C VAL A 93 -5.23 0.45 -33.26
N SER A 94 -4.51 -0.66 -33.01
CA SER A 94 -4.58 -1.82 -33.92
C SER A 94 -5.97 -2.43 -34.01
N CYS A 95 -6.72 -2.43 -32.90
CA CYS A 95 -8.10 -2.92 -32.88
C CYS A 95 -9.01 -2.05 -33.76
N VAL A 96 -8.90 -0.72 -33.67
CA VAL A 96 -9.67 0.22 -34.52
C VAL A 96 -9.33 0.07 -35.99
N LEU A 97 -8.06 -0.18 -36.29
CA LEU A 97 -7.58 -0.39 -37.67
C LEU A 97 -7.90 -1.78 -38.24
N GLY A 98 -8.55 -2.67 -37.45
CA GLY A 98 -8.85 -4.03 -37.86
C GLY A 98 -7.61 -4.90 -38.11
N LEU A 99 -6.44 -4.47 -37.60
CA LEU A 99 -5.20 -5.22 -37.73
C LEU A 99 -5.27 -6.44 -36.83
N GLN A 100 -5.46 -7.62 -37.46
CA GLN A 100 -5.27 -8.88 -36.77
C GLN A 100 -3.80 -9.03 -36.43
N PRO A 101 -3.44 -9.37 -35.18
CA PRO A 101 -2.07 -9.71 -34.86
C PRO A 101 -1.65 -10.86 -35.77
N ARG A 102 -0.51 -10.77 -36.45
CA ARG A 102 -0.01 -11.85 -37.29
C ARG A 102 0.17 -13.11 -36.41
N GLN A 103 -0.30 -14.25 -36.86
CA GLN A 103 0.08 -15.56 -36.28
C GLN A 103 1.59 -15.66 -36.34
N GLY A 104 2.21 -15.61 -35.13
CA GLY A 104 3.60 -15.24 -34.99
C GLY A 104 4.59 -16.21 -35.56
N GLU A 105 5.53 -15.68 -36.27
CA GLU A 105 6.91 -16.16 -36.17
C GLU A 105 7.32 -16.14 -34.67
N GLU A 106 7.91 -17.25 -34.20
CA GLU A 106 8.48 -17.41 -32.88
C GLU A 106 9.47 -16.27 -32.61
N VAL A 107 9.03 -15.27 -31.85
CA VAL A 107 9.93 -14.19 -31.48
C VAL A 107 10.85 -14.73 -30.43
N LEU A 108 12.09 -14.92 -30.82
CA LEU A 108 13.24 -15.07 -29.93
C LEU A 108 13.22 -13.92 -28.94
N ALA A 109 12.60 -14.13 -27.78
CA ALA A 109 12.50 -13.08 -26.77
C ALA A 109 13.92 -12.72 -26.36
N ARG A 110 14.41 -11.52 -26.75
CA ARG A 110 15.62 -10.96 -26.15
C ARG A 110 15.39 -10.96 -24.64
N GLN A 111 16.11 -11.84 -23.95
CA GLN A 111 15.98 -12.03 -22.51
C GLN A 111 16.27 -10.72 -21.82
N LYS A 112 15.23 -10.05 -21.33
CA LYS A 112 15.35 -8.75 -20.66
C LYS A 112 15.59 -8.96 -19.18
N LEU A 113 16.53 -8.20 -18.62
CA LEU A 113 16.80 -8.17 -17.19
C LEU A 113 15.53 -7.77 -16.42
N ASN A 114 15.26 -8.44 -15.29
CA ASN A 114 14.11 -8.24 -14.41
C ASN A 114 12.73 -8.48 -15.05
N ARG A 115 12.69 -9.03 -16.27
CA ARG A 115 11.41 -9.45 -16.83
C ARG A 115 10.94 -10.74 -16.17
N VAL A 116 9.70 -10.73 -15.71
CA VAL A 116 9.01 -11.90 -15.15
C VAL A 116 8.32 -12.66 -16.26
N TYR A 117 8.55 -13.98 -16.32
CA TYR A 117 7.81 -14.93 -17.15
C TYR A 117 7.07 -15.87 -16.21
N ARG A 118 5.77 -16.00 -16.35
CA ARG A 118 4.92 -16.81 -15.47
C ARG A 118 3.99 -17.68 -16.29
N GLY A 119 3.96 -18.98 -16.02
CA GLY A 119 3.06 -19.90 -16.69
C GLY A 119 3.56 -21.33 -16.68
N HIS A 120 2.98 -22.17 -17.55
CA HIS A 120 3.33 -23.57 -17.63
C HIS A 120 4.49 -23.81 -18.58
N ILE A 121 5.44 -24.65 -18.17
CA ILE A 121 6.48 -25.14 -19.07
C ILE A 121 5.86 -26.12 -20.04
N LEU A 122 5.89 -25.78 -21.34
CA LEU A 122 5.41 -26.62 -22.40
C LEU A 122 6.45 -27.68 -22.80
N THR A 123 7.67 -27.22 -23.05
CA THR A 123 8.80 -28.07 -23.42
C THR A 123 10.09 -27.63 -22.76
N MET A 124 11.00 -28.59 -22.53
CA MET A 124 12.35 -28.34 -22.07
C MET A 124 13.31 -29.28 -22.81
N GLY A 125 14.39 -28.77 -23.39
CA GLY A 125 15.32 -29.64 -24.08
C GLY A 125 16.38 -28.94 -24.88
N LYS A 126 16.96 -29.65 -25.84
CA LYS A 126 17.88 -29.07 -26.79
C LYS A 126 17.14 -28.26 -27.84
N PRO A 127 17.67 -27.07 -28.20
CA PRO A 127 17.05 -26.25 -29.23
C PRO A 127 17.16 -26.96 -30.61
N GLU A 128 16.18 -26.67 -31.47
CA GLU A 128 16.29 -27.06 -32.87
C GLU A 128 17.52 -26.43 -33.55
N LYS A 129 18.05 -27.05 -34.60
CA LYS A 129 19.26 -26.56 -35.30
C LYS A 129 19.19 -25.07 -35.69
N ARG A 130 17.99 -24.56 -36.05
CA ARG A 130 17.76 -23.16 -36.40
C ARG A 130 17.85 -22.20 -35.19
N GLN A 131 17.67 -22.72 -33.99
CA GLN A 131 17.63 -21.97 -32.73
C GLN A 131 18.94 -22.06 -31.93
N ALA A 132 19.85 -22.97 -32.30
CA ALA A 132 21.08 -23.27 -31.56
C ALA A 132 21.98 -22.04 -31.33
N LYS A 133 22.00 -21.08 -32.27
CA LYS A 133 22.76 -19.82 -32.11
C LYS A 133 22.21 -18.89 -31.04
N ALA A 134 20.88 -18.97 -30.76
CA ALA A 134 20.20 -18.08 -29.82
C ALA A 134 20.12 -18.65 -28.40
N PHE A 135 19.98 -19.97 -28.28
CA PHE A 135 19.71 -20.63 -26.98
C PHE A 135 20.83 -21.56 -26.49
N GLU A 136 21.96 -21.55 -27.17
CA GLU A 136 23.08 -22.46 -26.86
C GLU A 136 22.64 -23.93 -26.89
N ASP A 137 22.74 -24.64 -25.73
CA ASP A 137 22.46 -26.08 -25.62
C ASP A 137 21.07 -26.38 -24.97
N PHE A 138 20.33 -25.39 -24.61
CA PHE A 138 19.08 -25.58 -23.83
C PHE A 138 18.04 -24.50 -24.09
N VAL A 139 16.81 -24.92 -24.30
CA VAL A 139 15.65 -24.05 -24.48
C VAL A 139 14.48 -24.55 -23.64
N VAL A 140 13.71 -23.61 -23.10
CA VAL A 140 12.43 -23.80 -22.42
C VAL A 140 11.37 -23.02 -23.16
N GLU A 141 10.27 -23.67 -23.48
CA GLU A 141 9.06 -23.01 -23.94
C GLU A 141 8.10 -22.87 -22.75
N ILE A 142 7.68 -21.66 -22.47
CA ILE A 142 6.74 -21.33 -21.42
C ILE A 142 5.51 -20.67 -22.03
N ASP A 143 4.32 -21.14 -21.66
CA ASP A 143 3.06 -20.46 -21.93
C ASP A 143 2.93 -19.29 -20.95
N ASP A 144 3.46 -18.11 -21.35
CA ASP A 144 3.60 -16.97 -20.48
C ASP A 144 2.25 -16.26 -20.27
N GLU A 145 1.66 -16.47 -19.11
CA GLU A 145 0.37 -15.91 -18.71
C GLU A 145 0.39 -14.36 -18.67
N ILE A 146 1.57 -13.73 -18.46
CA ILE A 146 1.71 -12.26 -18.41
C ILE A 146 1.59 -11.66 -19.80
N SER A 147 2.26 -12.25 -20.78
CA SER A 147 2.21 -11.77 -22.17
C SER A 147 1.16 -12.46 -23.03
N ASN A 148 0.47 -13.45 -22.47
CA ASN A 148 -0.52 -14.29 -23.13
C ASN A 148 0.01 -14.91 -24.43
N CYS A 149 1.26 -15.39 -24.40
CA CYS A 149 1.91 -16.02 -25.54
C CYS A 149 3.01 -17.00 -25.12
N VAL A 150 3.35 -17.93 -26.02
CA VAL A 150 4.47 -18.84 -25.81
C VAL A 150 5.79 -18.08 -25.92
N ARG A 151 6.65 -18.22 -24.93
CA ARG A 151 8.00 -17.63 -24.90
C ARG A 151 9.05 -18.72 -24.90
N LYS A 152 10.12 -18.48 -25.65
CA LYS A 152 11.31 -19.34 -25.65
C LYS A 152 12.41 -18.66 -24.84
N LEU A 153 12.85 -19.33 -23.80
CA LEU A 153 13.95 -18.90 -22.92
C LEU A 153 15.02 -19.96 -22.94
N GLY A 154 16.27 -19.58 -22.90
CA GLY A 154 17.31 -20.60 -22.84
C GLY A 154 18.71 -20.04 -22.62
N THR A 155 19.38 -20.66 -21.68
CA THR A 155 20.83 -20.57 -21.46
C THR A 155 21.25 -21.80 -20.66
N ARG A 156 22.55 -22.11 -20.66
CA ARG A 156 23.08 -23.19 -19.82
C ARG A 156 22.80 -22.95 -18.32
N SER A 157 22.85 -21.70 -17.89
CA SER A 157 22.53 -21.33 -16.49
C SER A 157 21.03 -21.44 -16.15
N LEU A 158 20.11 -21.25 -17.11
CA LEU A 158 18.68 -21.52 -16.89
C LEU A 158 18.43 -23.02 -16.69
N LYS A 159 19.11 -23.90 -17.48
CA LYS A 159 19.02 -25.33 -17.26
C LYS A 159 19.45 -25.73 -15.84
N GLN A 160 20.51 -25.13 -15.35
CA GLN A 160 21.01 -25.37 -14.00
C GLN A 160 20.01 -24.86 -12.95
N ALA A 161 19.48 -23.65 -13.09
CA ALA A 161 18.49 -23.07 -12.16
C ALA A 161 17.19 -23.89 -12.08
N LEU A 162 16.71 -24.42 -13.21
CA LEU A 162 15.54 -25.31 -13.24
C LEU A 162 15.83 -26.65 -12.55
N ALA A 163 17.01 -27.20 -12.73
CA ALA A 163 17.43 -28.44 -12.08
C ALA A 163 17.57 -28.25 -10.55
N GLU A 164 18.19 -27.16 -10.11
CA GLU A 164 18.34 -26.82 -8.69
C GLU A 164 16.97 -26.60 -8.02
N ALA A 165 16.02 -25.99 -8.72
CA ALA A 165 14.64 -25.84 -8.25
C ALA A 165 13.78 -27.11 -8.40
N ASN A 166 14.36 -28.20 -8.96
CA ASN A 166 13.68 -29.48 -9.25
C ASN A 166 12.38 -29.27 -10.06
N ILE A 167 12.42 -28.41 -11.06
CA ILE A 167 11.28 -28.10 -11.95
C ILE A 167 11.21 -29.11 -13.09
N LYS A 168 10.00 -29.58 -13.36
CA LYS A 168 9.70 -30.53 -14.44
C LYS A 168 8.86 -29.85 -15.54
N GLN A 169 8.80 -30.51 -16.71
CA GLN A 169 7.90 -30.14 -17.79
C GLN A 169 6.44 -30.18 -17.30
N HIS A 170 5.62 -29.30 -17.82
CA HIS A 170 4.21 -29.08 -17.46
C HIS A 170 3.98 -28.47 -16.07
N GLU A 171 5.00 -28.18 -15.29
CA GLU A 171 4.85 -27.43 -14.05
C GLU A 171 4.64 -25.94 -14.31
N ARG A 172 3.86 -25.29 -13.46
CA ARG A 172 3.64 -23.86 -13.49
C ARG A 172 4.74 -23.16 -12.70
N VAL A 173 5.41 -22.20 -13.33
CA VAL A 173 6.60 -21.56 -12.78
C VAL A 173 6.58 -20.04 -12.98
N GLU A 174 7.38 -19.38 -12.19
CA GLU A 174 7.82 -18.01 -12.42
C GLU A 174 9.32 -18.01 -12.68
N ILE A 175 9.76 -17.43 -13.79
CA ILE A 175 11.16 -17.37 -14.22
C ILE A 175 11.54 -15.90 -14.41
N VAL A 176 12.62 -15.47 -13.77
CA VAL A 176 13.14 -14.11 -13.85
C VAL A 176 14.62 -14.14 -14.16
N LEU A 177 15.07 -13.36 -15.15
CA LEU A 177 16.48 -13.07 -15.35
C LEU A 177 16.91 -11.96 -14.38
N ALA A 178 17.47 -12.35 -13.24
CA ALA A 178 17.80 -11.45 -12.14
C ALA A 178 19.06 -10.61 -12.38
N ALA A 179 20.09 -11.21 -13.02
CA ALA A 179 21.36 -10.52 -13.27
C ALA A 179 22.09 -11.04 -14.53
N ARG A 180 23.01 -10.24 -15.02
CA ARG A 180 24.02 -10.59 -16.02
C ARG A 180 25.39 -10.25 -15.46
N GLU A 181 26.19 -11.27 -15.20
CA GLU A 181 27.51 -11.13 -14.59
C GLU A 181 28.59 -11.38 -15.64
N ARG A 182 29.63 -10.55 -15.64
CA ARG A 182 30.82 -10.81 -16.47
C ARG A 182 31.81 -11.65 -15.67
N VAL A 183 31.96 -12.91 -16.06
CA VAL A 183 32.79 -13.87 -15.35
C VAL A 183 34.06 -14.17 -16.20
N ARG A 184 35.23 -14.10 -15.57
CA ARG A 184 36.50 -14.49 -16.20
C ARG A 184 36.70 -16.00 -16.01
N ARG A 185 36.83 -16.74 -17.11
CA ARG A 185 37.10 -18.19 -17.06
C ARG A 185 38.56 -18.45 -16.72
N ALA A 186 38.90 -19.68 -16.29
CA ALA A 186 40.27 -20.09 -15.98
C ALA A 186 41.24 -19.94 -17.16
N ASN A 187 40.76 -20.01 -18.40
CA ASN A 187 41.50 -19.78 -19.62
C ASN A 187 41.73 -18.30 -20.00
N GLY A 188 41.36 -17.35 -19.09
CA GLY A 188 41.54 -15.90 -19.28
C GLY A 188 40.46 -15.22 -20.07
N PHE A 189 39.56 -15.93 -20.76
CA PHE A 189 38.44 -15.32 -21.52
C PHE A 189 37.30 -14.92 -20.61
N SER A 190 36.69 -13.74 -20.87
CA SER A 190 35.49 -13.30 -20.19
C SER A 190 34.25 -13.76 -20.93
N CYS A 191 33.25 -14.25 -20.20
CA CYS A 191 31.92 -14.56 -20.73
C CYS A 191 30.83 -13.93 -19.87
N THR A 192 29.64 -13.75 -20.46
CA THR A 192 28.46 -13.32 -19.70
C THR A 192 27.81 -14.54 -19.08
N ARG A 193 27.63 -14.52 -17.75
CA ARG A 193 26.82 -15.48 -17.00
C ARG A 193 25.45 -14.84 -16.73
N TYR A 194 24.38 -15.57 -17.01
CA TYR A 194 23.02 -15.19 -16.70
C TYR A 194 22.62 -15.80 -15.37
N VAL A 195 22.06 -15.00 -14.47
CA VAL A 195 21.55 -15.45 -13.17
C VAL A 195 20.03 -15.51 -13.26
N TRP A 196 19.46 -16.68 -13.09
CA TRP A 196 18.03 -16.94 -13.17
C TRP A 196 17.48 -17.26 -11.80
N CYS A 197 16.37 -16.62 -11.45
CA CYS A 197 15.50 -17.02 -10.33
C CYS A 197 14.34 -17.82 -10.89
N VAL A 198 14.14 -19.03 -10.39
CA VAL A 198 13.06 -19.93 -10.79
C VAL A 198 12.26 -20.31 -9.56
N LYS A 199 10.94 -20.13 -9.62
CA LYS A 199 10.02 -20.47 -8.54
C LYS A 199 8.89 -21.33 -9.07
N ARG A 200 8.61 -22.45 -8.42
CA ARG A 200 7.40 -23.24 -8.67
C ARG A 200 6.19 -22.50 -8.16
N LEU A 201 5.13 -22.43 -8.96
CA LEU A 201 3.85 -21.86 -8.59
C LEU A 201 2.82 -22.96 -8.37
N MET A 202 1.82 -22.63 -7.58
CA MET A 202 0.63 -23.48 -7.44
C MET A 202 -0.16 -23.52 -8.75
N SER A 203 -0.89 -24.60 -9.00
CA SER A 203 -1.85 -24.65 -10.10
C SER A 203 -2.96 -23.60 -9.89
N LYS A 204 -3.63 -23.18 -10.97
CA LYS A 204 -4.77 -22.25 -10.87
C LYS A 204 -5.88 -22.78 -9.96
N ALA A 205 -6.12 -24.09 -9.97
CA ALA A 205 -7.09 -24.71 -9.07
C ALA A 205 -6.66 -24.62 -7.60
N GLN A 206 -5.38 -24.83 -7.29
CA GLN A 206 -4.84 -24.65 -5.96
C GLN A 206 -4.87 -23.18 -5.52
N GLU A 207 -4.59 -22.23 -6.42
CA GLU A 207 -4.71 -20.80 -6.12
C GLU A 207 -6.15 -20.39 -5.82
N GLN A 208 -7.13 -20.93 -6.56
CA GLN A 208 -8.55 -20.69 -6.30
C GLN A 208 -8.99 -21.28 -4.95
N LEU A 209 -8.55 -22.50 -4.62
CA LEU A 209 -8.83 -23.12 -3.33
C LEU A 209 -8.21 -22.30 -2.19
N PHE A 210 -6.94 -21.91 -2.32
CA PHE A 210 -6.26 -21.04 -1.35
C PHE A 210 -6.94 -19.68 -1.21
N SER A 211 -7.45 -19.13 -2.31
CA SER A 211 -8.23 -17.88 -2.29
C SER A 211 -9.53 -18.04 -1.52
N ALA A 212 -10.26 -19.15 -1.72
CA ALA A 212 -11.49 -19.44 -0.99
C ALA A 212 -11.23 -19.66 0.52
N GLU A 213 -10.20 -20.43 0.87
CA GLU A 213 -9.77 -20.62 2.26
C GLU A 213 -9.37 -19.28 2.90
N ARG A 214 -8.68 -18.42 2.17
CA ARG A 214 -8.28 -17.09 2.63
C ARG A 214 -9.48 -16.18 2.89
N VAL A 215 -10.50 -16.20 2.01
CA VAL A 215 -11.75 -15.47 2.22
C VAL A 215 -12.47 -15.98 3.48
N GLN A 216 -12.55 -17.30 3.67
CA GLN A 216 -13.14 -17.91 4.86
C GLN A 216 -12.36 -17.51 6.13
N LEU A 217 -11.03 -17.59 6.12
CA LEU A 217 -10.19 -17.17 7.23
C LEU A 217 -10.36 -15.69 7.56
N ASN A 218 -10.39 -14.83 6.56
CA ASN A 218 -10.64 -13.39 6.75
C ASN A 218 -12.01 -13.13 7.38
N GLY A 219 -13.04 -13.86 6.98
CA GLY A 219 -14.37 -13.81 7.59
C GLY A 219 -14.35 -14.24 9.06
N GLN A 220 -13.65 -15.33 9.38
CA GLN A 220 -13.49 -15.81 10.77
C GLN A 220 -12.73 -14.80 11.64
N LEU A 221 -11.64 -14.22 11.13
CA LEU A 221 -10.87 -13.20 11.85
C LEU A 221 -11.71 -11.94 12.10
N ALA A 222 -12.45 -11.46 11.09
CA ALA A 222 -13.36 -10.33 11.24
C ALA A 222 -14.46 -10.62 12.29
N GLY A 223 -15.07 -11.81 12.25
CA GLY A 223 -16.03 -12.26 13.23
C GLY A 223 -15.45 -12.34 14.64
N ALA A 224 -14.23 -12.87 14.79
CA ALA A 224 -13.54 -12.94 16.08
C ALA A 224 -13.25 -11.55 16.67
N ILE A 225 -12.85 -10.57 15.82
CA ILE A 225 -12.64 -9.18 16.25
C ILE A 225 -13.95 -8.57 16.76
N CYS A 226 -15.05 -8.72 16.01
CA CYS A 226 -16.36 -8.22 16.41
C CYS A 226 -16.83 -8.89 17.70
N SER A 227 -16.73 -10.22 17.81
CA SER A 227 -17.12 -10.95 19.01
C SER A 227 -16.30 -10.53 20.23
N ARG A 228 -14.99 -10.38 20.08
CA ARG A 228 -14.13 -9.89 21.16
C ARG A 228 -14.59 -8.52 21.65
N TRP A 229 -14.82 -7.59 20.72
CA TRP A 229 -15.31 -6.27 21.08
C TRP A 229 -16.67 -6.30 21.76
N LEU A 230 -17.62 -7.06 21.24
CA LEU A 230 -18.98 -7.11 21.78
C LEU A 230 -19.06 -7.79 23.15
N ASN A 231 -18.25 -8.82 23.40
CA ASN A 231 -18.25 -9.57 24.66
C ASN A 231 -17.48 -8.89 25.79
N ALA A 232 -16.56 -7.97 25.46
CA ALA A 232 -15.88 -7.18 26.47
C ALA A 232 -16.87 -6.21 27.13
N LEU A 233 -16.77 -6.02 28.45
CA LEU A 233 -17.64 -5.14 29.24
C LEU A 233 -17.39 -3.67 28.86
N ARG A 234 -18.42 -2.89 28.66
CA ARG A 234 -18.28 -1.43 28.56
C ARG A 234 -17.62 -0.91 29.81
N PHE A 235 -16.74 0.07 29.67
CA PHE A 235 -16.13 0.69 30.84
C PHE A 235 -17.20 1.31 31.74
N ASP A 236 -17.11 1.04 33.01
CA ASP A 236 -17.96 1.57 34.08
C ASP A 236 -17.07 1.77 35.31
N ALA A 237 -16.86 3.04 35.68
CA ALA A 237 -16.01 3.40 36.80
C ALA A 237 -16.56 2.92 38.16
N SER A 238 -17.83 2.57 38.24
CA SER A 238 -18.48 2.07 39.47
C SER A 238 -18.50 0.56 39.59
N ALA A 239 -18.21 -0.18 38.51
CA ALA A 239 -18.33 -1.63 38.46
C ALA A 239 -17.18 -2.35 39.20
N PRO A 240 -17.42 -3.06 40.30
CA PRO A 240 -16.36 -3.69 41.11
C PRO A 240 -15.52 -4.72 40.33
N GLU A 241 -16.13 -5.40 39.37
CA GLU A 241 -15.47 -6.38 38.52
C GLU A 241 -14.43 -5.77 37.58
N GLN A 242 -14.48 -4.45 37.35
CA GLN A 242 -13.53 -3.71 36.53
C GLN A 242 -12.39 -3.06 37.33
N LYS A 243 -12.28 -3.42 38.61
CA LYS A 243 -11.26 -2.91 39.52
C LYS A 243 -9.83 -2.85 38.93
N PRO A 244 -9.35 -3.87 38.19
CA PRO A 244 -8.02 -3.82 37.60
C PRO A 244 -7.84 -2.66 36.60
N LEU A 245 -8.86 -2.37 35.79
CA LEU A 245 -8.81 -1.26 34.84
C LEU A 245 -8.96 0.09 35.57
N GLN A 246 -9.85 0.20 36.54
CA GLN A 246 -9.98 1.41 37.36
C GLN A 246 -8.67 1.77 38.06
N LEU A 247 -8.00 0.79 38.70
CA LEU A 247 -6.70 1.00 39.32
C LEU A 247 -5.61 1.38 38.31
N TYR A 248 -5.64 0.79 37.10
CA TYR A 248 -4.72 1.14 36.04
C TYR A 248 -4.88 2.61 35.63
N LEU A 249 -6.12 3.08 35.43
CA LEU A 249 -6.39 4.47 35.06
C LEU A 249 -6.02 5.44 36.21
N GLN A 250 -6.28 5.05 37.46
CA GLN A 250 -5.88 5.84 38.65
C GLN A 250 -4.35 5.99 38.74
N ARG A 251 -3.60 4.90 38.61
CA ARG A 251 -2.13 4.91 38.66
C ARG A 251 -1.51 5.78 37.55
N ARG A 252 -2.23 5.96 36.46
CA ARG A 252 -1.83 6.77 35.32
C ARG A 252 -2.38 8.20 35.37
N ALA A 253 -3.03 8.58 36.48
CA ALA A 253 -3.66 9.88 36.66
C ALA A 253 -4.68 10.24 35.55
N ILE A 254 -5.30 9.24 34.93
CA ILE A 254 -6.26 9.39 33.83
C ILE A 254 -7.64 8.81 34.20
N ALA A 255 -7.93 8.63 35.48
CA ALA A 255 -9.24 8.15 35.97
C ALA A 255 -10.34 9.21 35.85
N ASP A 256 -10.01 10.49 35.82
CA ASP A 256 -10.95 11.61 35.78
C ASP A 256 -11.43 11.92 34.34
N VAL A 257 -11.09 11.11 33.35
CA VAL A 257 -11.63 11.25 31.99
C VAL A 257 -13.12 10.96 31.99
N ASP A 258 -13.90 11.90 31.45
CA ASP A 258 -15.34 11.70 31.31
C ASP A 258 -15.65 10.46 30.47
N GLU A 259 -16.60 9.63 30.95
CA GLU A 259 -16.94 8.37 30.29
C GLU A 259 -17.41 8.53 28.85
N SER A 260 -17.91 9.72 28.47
CA SER A 260 -18.28 10.02 27.07
C SER A 260 -17.13 9.89 26.10
N PHE A 261 -15.88 10.11 26.54
CA PHE A 261 -14.68 9.88 25.76
C PHE A 261 -14.27 8.40 25.68
N LEU A 262 -14.73 7.59 26.64
CA LEU A 262 -14.28 6.19 26.80
C LEU A 262 -15.15 5.17 26.05
N LYS A 263 -16.04 5.59 25.15
CA LYS A 263 -16.94 4.68 24.39
C LYS A 263 -16.19 3.60 23.60
N ASN A 264 -14.95 3.86 23.21
CA ASN A 264 -14.07 2.92 22.51
C ASN A 264 -13.14 2.17 23.44
N LEU A 265 -13.39 2.19 24.75
CA LEU A 265 -12.69 1.45 25.78
C LEU A 265 -13.61 0.43 26.41
N ARG A 266 -13.12 -0.79 26.61
CA ARG A 266 -13.83 -1.88 27.26
C ARG A 266 -12.90 -2.68 28.17
N PHE A 267 -13.46 -3.53 28.99
CA PHE A 267 -12.77 -4.39 29.92
C PHE A 267 -13.09 -5.86 29.67
N GLU A 268 -12.05 -6.68 29.64
CA GLU A 268 -12.14 -8.12 29.60
C GLU A 268 -11.59 -8.71 30.92
N ARG A 269 -12.44 -9.43 31.64
CA ARG A 269 -12.06 -9.98 32.97
C ARG A 269 -10.93 -11.00 32.90
N ARG A 270 -10.93 -11.81 31.83
CA ARG A 270 -10.01 -12.95 31.68
C ARG A 270 -9.62 -13.10 30.23
N PHE A 271 -8.45 -12.61 29.89
CA PHE A 271 -7.80 -12.82 28.62
C PHE A 271 -6.70 -13.87 28.79
N PHE A 272 -6.72 -14.92 27.96
CA PHE A 272 -5.65 -15.92 27.96
C PHE A 272 -4.47 -15.43 27.12
N ASP A 273 -3.32 -15.28 27.73
CA ASP A 273 -2.07 -15.03 27.02
C ASP A 273 -1.40 -16.36 26.69
N CYS A 274 -1.31 -16.66 25.38
CA CYS A 274 -0.78 -17.95 24.90
C CYS A 274 0.72 -18.11 25.17
N GLU A 275 1.45 -17.01 25.32
CA GLU A 275 2.89 -17.02 25.52
C GLU A 275 3.25 -17.34 26.97
N SER A 276 2.68 -16.59 27.92
CA SER A 276 2.85 -16.87 29.36
C SER A 276 1.99 -18.01 29.88
N ARG A 277 0.99 -18.47 29.09
CA ARG A 277 -0.05 -19.45 29.48
C ARG A 277 -0.83 -19.04 30.73
N GLN A 278 -1.01 -17.75 30.93
CA GLN A 278 -1.73 -17.21 32.10
C GLN A 278 -2.96 -16.42 31.66
N TRP A 279 -3.88 -16.26 32.59
CA TRP A 279 -5.06 -15.44 32.44
C TRP A 279 -4.83 -14.07 33.06
N HIS A 280 -5.10 -13.01 32.29
CA HIS A 280 -4.96 -11.62 32.75
C HIS A 280 -6.26 -10.86 32.53
N PRO A 281 -6.63 -9.93 33.42
CA PRO A 281 -7.57 -8.89 33.02
C PRO A 281 -6.96 -8.03 31.89
N ALA A 282 -7.80 -7.48 31.03
CA ALA A 282 -7.33 -6.69 29.91
C ALA A 282 -8.18 -5.44 29.67
N MET A 283 -7.50 -4.33 29.41
CA MET A 283 -8.09 -3.18 28.75
C MET A 283 -8.17 -3.48 27.26
N VAL A 284 -9.35 -3.31 26.66
CA VAL A 284 -9.63 -3.56 25.24
C VAL A 284 -10.08 -2.25 24.60
N ALA A 285 -9.41 -1.81 23.55
CA ALA A 285 -9.72 -0.57 22.86
C ALA A 285 -10.04 -0.84 21.38
N ALA A 286 -11.11 -0.22 20.87
CA ALA A 286 -11.52 -0.36 19.48
C ALA A 286 -10.63 0.50 18.57
N VAL A 287 -9.98 -0.14 17.62
CA VAL A 287 -9.26 0.52 16.53
C VAL A 287 -10.24 0.70 15.35
N ARG A 288 -10.47 1.95 14.97
CA ARG A 288 -11.45 2.31 13.92
C ARG A 288 -10.81 3.06 12.77
N ASP A 289 -11.33 2.86 11.59
CA ASP A 289 -10.99 3.66 10.41
C ASP A 289 -11.66 5.05 10.44
N VAL A 290 -11.39 5.90 9.45
CA VAL A 290 -11.96 7.24 9.37
C VAL A 290 -13.49 7.27 9.30
N SER A 291 -14.14 6.22 8.78
CA SER A 291 -15.60 6.08 8.73
C SER A 291 -16.23 5.63 10.06
N GLY A 292 -15.40 5.25 11.03
CA GLY A 292 -15.85 4.72 12.33
C GLY A 292 -16.04 3.22 12.38
N GLN A 293 -15.73 2.48 11.31
CA GLN A 293 -15.83 1.04 11.29
C GLN A 293 -14.76 0.39 12.18
N LEU A 294 -15.16 -0.66 12.90
CA LEU A 294 -14.22 -1.45 13.70
C LEU A 294 -13.30 -2.26 12.77
N VAL A 295 -12.02 -1.97 12.85
CA VAL A 295 -10.98 -2.65 12.05
C VAL A 295 -10.34 -3.78 12.85
N THR A 296 -9.94 -3.48 14.08
CA THR A 296 -9.41 -4.47 15.03
C THR A 296 -9.56 -3.96 16.46
N VAL A 297 -9.10 -4.74 17.42
CA VAL A 297 -9.01 -4.30 18.81
C VAL A 297 -7.56 -4.35 19.30
N HIS A 298 -7.19 -3.32 20.04
CA HIS A 298 -5.96 -3.25 20.79
C HIS A 298 -6.24 -3.75 22.20
N ARG A 299 -5.36 -4.57 22.75
CA ARG A 299 -5.43 -5.01 24.14
C ARG A 299 -4.20 -4.62 24.91
N THR A 300 -4.40 -4.26 26.18
CA THR A 300 -3.33 -4.11 27.19
C THR A 300 -3.64 -5.06 28.33
N LEU A 301 -2.75 -6.04 28.54
CA LEU A 301 -2.88 -6.99 29.63
C LEU A 301 -2.52 -6.31 30.94
N LEU A 302 -3.33 -6.57 31.97
CA LEU A 302 -3.20 -5.95 33.29
C LEU A 302 -2.97 -7.02 34.37
N THR A 303 -2.47 -6.58 35.50
CA THR A 303 -2.50 -7.33 36.75
C THR A 303 -3.77 -7.00 37.53
N GLY A 304 -4.11 -7.82 38.53
CA GLY A 304 -5.29 -7.57 39.37
C GLY A 304 -5.23 -6.26 40.18
N ASP A 305 -4.02 -5.75 40.45
CA ASP A 305 -3.76 -4.50 41.15
C ASP A 305 -3.53 -3.30 40.23
N GLY A 306 -3.78 -3.43 38.91
CA GLY A 306 -3.80 -2.33 37.96
C GLY A 306 -2.43 -1.89 37.44
N HIS A 307 -1.48 -2.79 37.31
CA HIS A 307 -0.27 -2.58 36.51
C HIS A 307 -0.40 -3.25 35.15
N LYS A 308 0.48 -2.93 34.20
CA LYS A 308 0.64 -3.77 33.02
C LYS A 308 1.15 -5.14 33.44
N ALA A 309 0.61 -6.20 32.86
CA ALA A 309 1.08 -7.55 33.15
C ALA A 309 2.56 -7.69 32.81
N ASP A 310 3.29 -8.39 33.66
CA ASP A 310 4.70 -8.73 33.43
C ASP A 310 4.79 -9.91 32.47
N VAL A 311 4.60 -9.61 31.20
CA VAL A 311 4.67 -10.54 30.07
C VAL A 311 5.49 -9.90 28.96
N ASN A 312 6.02 -10.72 28.05
CA ASN A 312 6.92 -10.26 26.99
C ASN A 312 6.32 -9.12 26.15
N VAL A 313 5.04 -9.20 25.82
CA VAL A 313 4.33 -8.17 25.03
C VAL A 313 2.95 -7.90 25.65
N PRO A 314 2.86 -6.99 26.65
CA PRO A 314 1.59 -6.70 27.32
C PRO A 314 0.59 -5.95 26.41
N LYS A 315 1.04 -5.25 25.37
CA LYS A 315 0.19 -4.52 24.41
C LYS A 315 0.23 -5.20 23.05
N ARG A 316 -0.93 -5.59 22.51
CA ARG A 316 -1.03 -6.20 21.17
C ARG A 316 -2.33 -5.81 20.44
N LEU A 317 -2.25 -5.79 19.13
CA LEU A 317 -3.42 -5.81 18.25
C LEU A 317 -3.88 -7.24 18.02
N MET A 318 -5.18 -7.46 17.85
CA MET A 318 -5.64 -8.71 17.26
C MET A 318 -5.20 -8.80 15.80
N ARG A 319 -4.94 -10.04 15.36
CA ARG A 319 -4.59 -10.30 13.96
C ARG A 319 -5.69 -9.80 13.04
N LEU A 320 -5.28 -9.04 12.03
CA LEU A 320 -6.17 -8.53 10.99
C LEU A 320 -6.44 -9.60 9.92
N PRO A 321 -7.63 -9.57 9.30
CA PRO A 321 -7.82 -10.16 7.99
C PRO A 321 -6.82 -9.57 6.99
N ASP A 322 -6.39 -10.38 6.02
CA ASP A 322 -5.37 -9.96 5.04
C ASP A 322 -5.87 -8.86 4.08
N ASP A 323 -7.18 -8.65 3.99
CA ASP A 323 -7.84 -7.60 3.20
C ASP A 323 -8.01 -6.28 3.95
N ARG A 324 -7.54 -6.19 5.19
CA ARG A 324 -7.63 -4.98 6.04
C ARG A 324 -6.27 -4.46 6.43
N THR A 325 -6.20 -3.17 6.69
CA THR A 325 -5.00 -2.48 7.16
C THR A 325 -5.32 -1.60 8.36
N ILE A 326 -4.35 -1.42 9.25
CA ILE A 326 -4.44 -0.43 10.33
C ILE A 326 -4.01 0.98 9.87
N ASN A 327 -3.49 1.11 8.65
CA ASN A 327 -3.10 2.42 8.14
C ASN A 327 -4.32 3.35 8.07
N GLY A 328 -4.17 4.54 8.59
CA GLY A 328 -5.25 5.50 8.69
C GLY A 328 -6.19 5.34 9.90
N CYS A 329 -6.04 4.25 10.66
CA CYS A 329 -6.90 3.94 11.81
C CYS A 329 -6.37 4.58 13.11
N ALA A 330 -7.29 4.74 14.08
CA ALA A 330 -6.96 5.19 15.43
C ALA A 330 -7.93 4.61 16.47
N ILE A 331 -7.54 4.64 17.73
CA ILE A 331 -8.42 4.49 18.88
C ILE A 331 -8.95 5.88 19.21
N ARG A 332 -10.26 6.07 19.08
CA ARG A 332 -10.88 7.39 19.16
C ARG A 332 -11.43 7.65 20.54
N PHE A 333 -10.88 8.63 21.22
CA PHE A 333 -11.42 9.14 22.49
C PHE A 333 -12.09 10.49 22.24
N GLY A 334 -13.40 10.45 22.15
CA GLY A 334 -14.23 11.58 21.77
C GLY A 334 -14.33 11.78 20.24
N GLU A 335 -15.41 12.44 19.83
CA GLU A 335 -15.63 12.83 18.43
C GLU A 335 -15.16 14.29 18.25
N PRO A 336 -14.29 14.56 17.28
CA PRO A 336 -13.79 15.92 17.06
C PRO A 336 -14.85 16.77 16.35
N HIS A 337 -14.89 18.06 16.68
CA HIS A 337 -15.57 19.08 15.90
C HIS A 337 -14.55 19.70 14.91
N GLU A 338 -14.00 20.87 15.25
CA GLU A 338 -12.98 21.52 14.41
C GLU A 338 -11.54 21.23 14.87
N VAL A 339 -11.37 20.81 16.14
CA VAL A 339 -10.07 20.56 16.76
C VAL A 339 -9.96 19.10 17.17
N LEU A 340 -8.81 18.49 16.86
CA LEU A 340 -8.48 17.12 17.22
C LEU A 340 -7.06 17.07 17.77
N ALA A 341 -6.90 16.40 18.90
CA ALA A 341 -5.57 16.03 19.40
C ALA A 341 -5.20 14.62 18.90
N LEU A 342 -3.95 14.41 18.55
CA LEU A 342 -3.39 13.14 18.13
C LEU A 342 -2.19 12.77 18.99
N ALA A 343 -2.11 11.53 19.40
CA ALA A 343 -1.05 10.99 20.20
C ALA A 343 -0.67 9.57 19.74
N GLU A 344 0.53 9.12 20.07
CA GLU A 344 0.96 7.76 19.75
C GLU A 344 0.21 6.75 20.63
N GLY A 345 0.32 6.87 21.94
CA GLY A 345 -0.20 5.91 22.92
C GLY A 345 -1.60 6.24 23.45
N ILE A 346 -2.26 5.23 24.01
CA ILE A 346 -3.56 5.39 24.71
C ILE A 346 -3.39 6.29 25.93
N GLU A 347 -2.36 6.05 26.69
CA GLU A 347 -2.08 6.77 27.93
C GLU A 347 -1.81 8.25 27.65
N THR A 348 -1.01 8.55 26.62
CA THR A 348 -0.77 9.92 26.14
C THR A 348 -2.08 10.59 25.70
N ALA A 349 -2.89 9.90 24.87
CA ALA A 349 -4.17 10.45 24.40
C ALA A 349 -5.13 10.79 25.54
N LEU A 350 -5.26 9.89 26.52
CA LEU A 350 -6.12 10.15 27.71
C LEU A 350 -5.55 11.26 28.61
N SER A 351 -4.23 11.36 28.73
CA SER A 351 -3.57 12.46 29.46
C SER A 351 -3.86 13.82 28.85
N VAL A 352 -3.90 13.87 27.52
CA VAL A 352 -4.27 15.09 26.80
C VAL A 352 -5.71 15.46 27.07
N ILE A 353 -6.65 14.50 27.13
CA ILE A 353 -8.05 14.76 27.48
C ILE A 353 -8.18 15.31 28.89
N VAL A 354 -7.47 14.71 29.89
CA VAL A 354 -7.48 15.20 31.28
C VAL A 354 -7.00 16.65 31.36
N ALA A 355 -5.97 16.98 30.58
CA ALA A 355 -5.37 18.31 30.61
C ALA A 355 -6.19 19.36 29.87
N THR A 356 -6.81 19.00 28.76
CA THR A 356 -7.35 19.98 27.79
C THR A 356 -8.86 19.89 27.58
N GLY A 357 -9.47 18.75 27.87
CA GLY A 357 -10.86 18.45 27.50
C GLY A 357 -11.08 18.22 26.00
N LEU A 358 -10.03 18.25 25.19
CA LEU A 358 -10.15 18.05 23.74
C LEU A 358 -10.30 16.57 23.38
N PRO A 359 -11.09 16.23 22.35
CA PRO A 359 -11.06 14.90 21.76
C PRO A 359 -9.64 14.55 21.34
N SER A 360 -9.15 13.39 21.76
CA SER A 360 -7.81 12.94 21.47
C SER A 360 -7.80 11.49 20.99
N TRP A 361 -7.14 11.22 19.86
CA TRP A 361 -7.05 9.90 19.30
C TRP A 361 -5.65 9.29 19.48
N SER A 362 -5.62 8.03 19.90
CA SER A 362 -4.38 7.27 19.94
C SER A 362 -4.13 6.57 18.60
N CYS A 363 -3.00 6.84 18.01
CA CYS A 363 -2.57 6.26 16.73
C CYS A 363 -1.81 4.93 16.88
N ILE A 364 -1.79 4.37 18.10
CA ILE A 364 -1.25 3.04 18.46
C ILE A 364 0.28 3.01 18.55
N ASN A 365 0.97 3.56 17.55
CA ASN A 365 2.42 3.65 17.47
C ASN A 365 2.86 4.78 16.52
N ALA A 366 4.16 5.09 16.44
CA ALA A 366 4.72 6.14 15.59
C ALA A 366 4.32 5.98 14.11
N GLY A 367 4.40 4.77 13.56
CA GLY A 367 3.98 4.52 12.18
C GLY A 367 2.48 4.70 11.95
N GLY A 368 1.64 4.46 12.96
CA GLY A 368 0.22 4.81 12.96
C GLY A 368 0.00 6.31 12.98
N LEU A 369 0.79 7.04 13.79
CA LEU A 369 0.74 8.50 13.87
C LEU A 369 1.04 9.14 12.51
N GLU A 370 2.08 8.72 11.82
CA GLU A 370 2.39 9.20 10.46
C GLU A 370 1.23 9.05 9.48
N ARG A 371 0.48 7.94 9.57
CA ARG A 371 -0.49 7.51 8.57
C ARG A 371 -1.95 7.72 8.95
N VAL A 372 -2.23 8.22 10.16
CA VAL A 372 -3.62 8.43 10.61
C VAL A 372 -4.42 9.28 9.64
N THR A 373 -5.67 8.90 9.39
CA THR A 373 -6.61 9.69 8.59
C THR A 373 -7.59 10.39 9.52
N ILE A 374 -7.74 11.70 9.32
CA ILE A 374 -8.65 12.53 10.12
C ILE A 374 -9.92 12.87 9.34
N PRO A 375 -11.04 13.15 10.00
CA PRO A 375 -12.25 13.60 9.34
C PRO A 375 -12.07 14.96 8.63
N ASN A 376 -12.69 15.13 7.47
CA ASN A 376 -12.55 16.33 6.63
C ASN A 376 -13.02 17.63 7.29
N HIS A 377 -13.86 17.55 8.32
CA HIS A 377 -14.36 18.73 9.04
C HIS A 377 -13.37 19.24 10.11
N VAL A 378 -12.31 18.48 10.42
CA VAL A 378 -11.26 18.92 11.34
C VAL A 378 -10.40 19.96 10.65
N LYS A 379 -10.31 21.15 11.26
CA LYS A 379 -9.55 22.29 10.73
C LYS A 379 -8.22 22.51 11.45
N ARG A 380 -8.11 22.02 12.70
CA ARG A 380 -6.90 22.17 13.52
C ARG A 380 -6.54 20.86 14.19
N VAL A 381 -5.27 20.53 14.14
CA VAL A 381 -4.71 19.33 14.78
C VAL A 381 -3.58 19.71 15.74
N LEU A 382 -3.66 19.17 16.96
CA LEU A 382 -2.56 19.21 17.91
C LEU A 382 -1.92 17.85 17.99
N ILE A 383 -0.65 17.72 17.64
CA ILE A 383 0.10 16.45 17.66
C ILE A 383 0.97 16.43 18.90
N PHE A 384 0.69 15.52 19.82
CA PHE A 384 1.46 15.33 21.04
C PHE A 384 2.55 14.27 20.77
N ALA A 385 3.77 14.74 20.58
CA ALA A 385 4.91 13.89 20.20
C ALA A 385 5.62 13.40 21.46
N ASP A 386 5.57 12.10 21.70
CA ASP A 386 6.37 11.46 22.77
C ASP A 386 7.86 11.60 22.43
N LYS A 387 8.70 11.73 23.46
CA LYS A 387 10.13 11.91 23.32
C LYS A 387 10.86 10.62 23.64
N ASP A 388 11.53 10.04 22.66
CA ASP A 388 12.38 8.87 22.82
C ASP A 388 13.83 9.17 22.39
N ARG A 389 14.79 8.35 22.86
CA ARG A 389 16.22 8.56 22.55
C ARG A 389 16.55 8.45 21.07
N THR A 390 15.70 7.82 20.27
CA THR A 390 15.88 7.63 18.83
C THR A 390 15.22 8.73 18.00
N GLY A 391 14.40 9.60 18.62
CA GLY A 391 13.62 10.65 17.96
C GLY A 391 12.53 10.13 17.03
N THR A 392 12.06 8.90 17.26
CA THR A 392 11.06 8.25 16.39
C THR A 392 9.69 8.93 16.49
N GLY A 393 9.24 9.25 17.73
CA GLY A 393 7.97 9.96 17.95
C GLY A 393 7.96 11.36 17.32
N GLU A 394 9.04 12.12 17.49
CA GLU A 394 9.18 13.48 16.94
C GLU A 394 9.22 13.46 15.39
N ARG A 395 9.92 12.49 14.78
CA ARG A 395 9.90 12.32 13.31
C ARG A 395 8.52 12.00 12.79
N ALA A 396 7.80 11.06 13.42
CA ALA A 396 6.46 10.69 13.05
C ALA A 396 5.49 11.88 13.12
N ALA A 397 5.58 12.67 14.19
CA ALA A 397 4.81 13.90 14.37
C ALA A 397 5.11 14.93 13.27
N SER A 398 6.40 15.13 12.92
CA SER A 398 6.81 16.05 11.86
C SER A 398 6.32 15.63 10.49
N MET A 399 6.39 14.33 10.16
CA MET A 399 5.87 13.80 8.89
C MET A 399 4.35 13.95 8.79
N LEU A 400 3.62 13.69 9.87
CA LEU A 400 2.18 13.90 9.93
C LEU A 400 1.84 15.39 9.75
N ALA A 401 2.56 16.29 10.45
CA ALA A 401 2.34 17.73 10.36
C ALA A 401 2.46 18.22 8.91
N GLN A 402 3.55 17.91 8.23
CA GLN A 402 3.77 18.26 6.81
C GLN A 402 2.64 17.75 5.91
N ARG A 403 2.19 16.52 6.13
CA ARG A 403 1.11 15.92 5.35
C ARG A 403 -0.23 16.62 5.56
N LEU A 404 -0.58 16.98 6.79
CA LEU A 404 -1.84 17.65 7.11
C LEU A 404 -1.83 19.13 6.68
N GLU A 405 -0.72 19.82 6.84
CA GLU A 405 -0.54 21.20 6.36
C GLU A 405 -0.68 21.28 4.83
N ALA A 406 -0.14 20.31 4.10
CA ALA A 406 -0.34 20.20 2.65
C ALA A 406 -1.82 20.00 2.24
N LEU A 407 -2.66 19.51 3.17
CA LEU A 407 -4.11 19.38 2.99
C LEU A 407 -4.88 20.61 3.49
N GLY A 408 -4.20 21.67 3.92
CA GLY A 408 -4.82 22.91 4.41
C GLY A 408 -5.31 22.85 5.87
N VAL A 409 -4.89 21.85 6.65
CA VAL A 409 -5.21 21.74 8.07
C VAL A 409 -4.17 22.53 8.88
N ALA A 410 -4.63 23.35 9.85
CA ALA A 410 -3.72 24.01 10.76
C ALA A 410 -3.13 23.00 11.76
N VAL A 411 -1.81 22.85 11.80
CA VAL A 411 -1.15 21.86 12.66
C VAL A 411 -0.23 22.52 13.68
N ARG A 412 -0.24 21.98 14.89
CA ARG A 412 0.74 22.30 15.94
C ARG A 412 1.30 21.00 16.50
N VAL A 413 2.62 20.87 16.47
CA VAL A 413 3.32 19.80 17.19
C VAL A 413 3.66 20.33 18.59
N VAL A 414 3.20 19.59 19.59
CA VAL A 414 3.52 19.81 21.02
C VAL A 414 4.56 18.77 21.39
N ALA A 415 5.81 19.19 21.57
CA ALA A 415 6.93 18.31 21.87
C ALA A 415 7.41 18.49 23.32
N ILE A 416 7.83 17.40 23.96
CA ILE A 416 8.34 17.39 25.32
C ILE A 416 9.75 17.98 25.32
N GLN A 417 9.97 19.04 26.14
CA GLN A 417 11.26 19.70 26.27
C GLN A 417 12.15 19.07 27.37
N ASP A 418 11.54 18.34 28.30
CA ASP A 418 12.25 17.73 29.43
C ASP A 418 13.32 16.74 28.93
N GLU A 419 14.41 16.63 29.68
CA GLU A 419 15.43 15.62 29.40
C GLU A 419 14.93 14.22 29.76
N ILE A 420 15.32 13.22 28.95
CA ILE A 420 15.01 11.83 29.23
C ILE A 420 15.89 11.37 30.40
N PRO A 421 15.31 10.93 31.52
CA PRO A 421 16.08 10.45 32.66
C PRO A 421 16.98 9.26 32.28
N ASP A 422 18.07 9.09 33.05
CA ASP A 422 18.96 7.95 32.89
C ASP A 422 18.21 6.64 33.17
N GLY A 423 18.52 5.62 32.36
CA GLY A 423 17.92 4.26 32.51
C GLY A 423 16.53 4.07 31.93
N VAL A 424 15.94 5.09 31.28
CA VAL A 424 14.68 4.97 30.53
C VAL A 424 14.87 5.30 29.05
N ASP A 425 14.03 4.69 28.18
CA ASP A 425 14.15 4.84 26.73
C ASP A 425 13.46 6.11 26.21
N GLY A 426 12.54 6.68 26.98
CA GLY A 426 11.78 7.86 26.60
C GLY A 426 10.85 8.35 27.70
N ILE A 427 10.19 9.47 27.44
CA ILE A 427 9.14 10.05 28.27
C ILE A 427 7.92 10.37 27.39
N ASP A 428 6.75 10.16 27.94
CA ASP A 428 5.46 10.45 27.29
C ASP A 428 4.66 11.50 28.08
N PHE A 429 3.55 11.99 27.51
CA PHE A 429 2.70 12.98 28.19
C PHE A 429 1.97 12.40 29.41
N ASN A 430 1.84 11.09 29.53
CA ASN A 430 1.34 10.50 30.75
C ASN A 430 2.38 10.59 31.90
N ASP A 431 3.66 10.47 31.59
CA ASP A 431 4.72 10.72 32.58
C ASP A 431 4.70 12.18 33.07
N LEU A 432 4.48 13.15 32.15
CA LEU A 432 4.34 14.57 32.55
C LEU A 432 3.11 14.79 33.42
N LEU A 433 1.96 14.17 33.08
CA LEU A 433 0.73 14.26 33.87
C LEU A 433 0.94 13.70 35.27
N CYS A 434 1.56 12.53 35.39
CA CYS A 434 1.82 11.88 36.67
C CYS A 434 2.79 12.66 37.57
N ARG A 435 3.76 13.38 36.99
CA ARG A 435 4.77 14.16 37.74
C ARG A 435 4.32 15.58 38.06
N GLY A 436 3.69 16.26 37.12
CA GLY A 436 3.44 17.71 37.23
C GLY A 436 1.96 18.09 37.10
N GLY A 437 1.06 17.13 37.04
CA GLY A 437 -0.37 17.37 36.87
C GLY A 437 -0.75 17.96 35.50
N LYS A 438 -2.02 18.27 35.33
CA LYS A 438 -2.58 18.78 34.05
C LYS A 438 -1.95 20.10 33.60
N ASP A 439 -1.60 20.98 34.57
CA ASP A 439 -1.07 22.32 34.28
C ASP A 439 0.26 22.25 33.53
N ARG A 440 1.05 21.17 33.76
CA ARG A 440 2.31 20.94 33.02
C ARG A 440 2.05 20.74 31.53
N ILE A 441 1.00 20.02 31.15
CA ILE A 441 0.63 19.81 29.74
C ILE A 441 0.00 21.08 29.17
N VAL A 442 -0.88 21.74 29.93
CA VAL A 442 -1.54 23.00 29.50
C VAL A 442 -0.51 24.09 29.23
N SER A 443 0.53 24.21 30.03
CA SER A 443 1.59 25.22 29.84
C SER A 443 2.40 25.05 28.54
N MET A 444 2.32 23.89 27.89
CA MET A 444 2.99 23.59 26.59
C MET A 444 2.11 23.96 25.39
N LEU A 445 0.84 24.28 25.64
CA LEU A 445 -0.08 24.74 24.59
C LEU A 445 0.15 26.21 24.26
N PRO A 446 -0.14 26.65 23.03
CA PRO A 446 0.02 28.04 22.59
C PRO A 446 -0.99 28.97 23.24
#